data_0f1ae3377d648161616856ca17cff277
#
_entry.id   0f1ae3377d648161616856ca17cff277
#
_cell.length_a   1.000
_cell.length_b   1.000
_cell.length_c   1.000
_cell.angle_alpha   90.00
_cell.angle_beta   90.00
_cell.angle_gamma   90.00
#
_symmetry.space_group_name_H-M   'P 1'
#
loop_
_entity.id
_entity.type
_entity.pdbx_description
1 polymer ?
#
loop_
_entity_poly.entity_id
_entity_poly.type
_entity_poly.pdbx_seq_one_letter_code
_entity_poly.pdbx_strand_id
1 'polypeptide(L)'
;MNSAIIFGLLIALMLTGMPISIALGLTVLSFLFVMTTVPIEAVALKLFTGIESFEIMAIPFFILAGNFLTHGGVARRMIRFATSMIGHWYGGMGLAGVMACALFAAVSGSSPATVVAIGSIILPAMVQQGYPKRFGAGVIATSGALGILIPPSIVMVLVAVATGGSVAFDPEGKRVLSASVAQLFMAGVVPGLILASMLGMTTFYRAWKNNYPRMQKASWPEALIAFRDSVWGLLLIVIVLGGIYTGAFTPTEAAAVSAVYAFVVAVFVYRDMKLTDVPKVLLASANMSAMILYIITNAVLFSFLMTSEQIPQAMTAWIKGSGIGWVEFLLVVNVLLLLAGNVMEPSSIVLITAPILFPIAVGLGINPIHLGILMTVNMEVGLCHPPVGLNLYVASGIARMGITELTIATWPWLVTMLVFLGMVTYIPEISLWLPRLLGMM
;
A
#
# COMPACT_ATOMS: atom_id res chain seq x y z
N MET A 1 -32.23 9.55 -1.82
CA MET A 1 -32.11 10.36 -3.06
C MET A 1 -30.77 11.06 -3.13
N ASN A 2 -30.35 11.75 -2.08
CA ASN A 2 -29.08 12.50 -2.05
C ASN A 2 -27.83 11.62 -2.31
N SER A 3 -27.75 10.44 -1.72
CA SER A 3 -26.64 9.50 -1.95
C SER A 3 -26.49 9.12 -3.44
N ALA A 4 -27.59 8.85 -4.12
CA ALA A 4 -27.56 8.47 -5.54
C ALA A 4 -27.09 9.64 -6.42
N ILE A 5 -27.44 10.88 -6.06
CA ILE A 5 -26.98 12.08 -6.77
C ILE A 5 -25.49 12.28 -6.56
N ILE A 6 -24.99 12.17 -5.31
CA ILE A 6 -23.57 12.34 -4.98
C ILE A 6 -22.71 11.31 -5.71
N PHE A 7 -23.03 10.02 -5.59
CA PHE A 7 -22.27 8.97 -6.24
C PHE A 7 -22.45 8.99 -7.76
N GLY A 8 -23.65 9.30 -8.26
CA GLY A 8 -23.91 9.43 -9.70
C GLY A 8 -23.09 10.55 -10.32
N LEU A 9 -23.02 11.72 -9.67
CA LEU A 9 -22.22 12.86 -10.13
C LEU A 9 -20.71 12.54 -10.09
N LEU A 10 -20.24 11.90 -9.00
CA LEU A 10 -18.84 11.48 -8.88
C LEU A 10 -18.45 10.54 -10.02
N ILE A 11 -19.24 9.50 -10.25
CA ILE A 11 -18.98 8.53 -11.32
C ILE A 11 -19.05 9.20 -12.70
N ALA A 12 -20.03 10.07 -12.93
CA ALA A 12 -20.15 10.79 -14.20
C ALA A 12 -18.92 11.66 -14.48
N LEU A 13 -18.43 12.40 -13.49
CA LEU A 13 -17.20 13.21 -13.61
C LEU A 13 -15.97 12.33 -13.85
N MET A 14 -15.85 11.21 -13.16
CA MET A 14 -14.75 10.26 -13.38
C MET A 14 -14.76 9.66 -14.78
N LEU A 15 -15.94 9.35 -15.35
CA LEU A 15 -16.07 8.82 -16.71
C LEU A 15 -15.65 9.81 -17.80
N THR A 16 -15.57 11.12 -17.48
CA THR A 16 -14.98 12.11 -18.40
C THR A 16 -13.45 12.05 -18.49
N GLY A 17 -12.79 11.19 -17.70
CA GLY A 17 -11.34 11.13 -17.60
C GLY A 17 -10.72 12.18 -16.66
N MET A 18 -11.55 12.86 -15.87
CA MET A 18 -11.11 13.87 -14.90
C MET A 18 -10.30 13.23 -13.77
N PRO A 19 -9.19 13.85 -13.30
CA PRO A 19 -8.47 13.39 -12.13
C PRO A 19 -9.38 13.29 -10.91
N ILE A 20 -9.24 12.21 -10.13
CA ILE A 20 -10.17 11.89 -9.05
C ILE A 20 -10.25 12.96 -7.97
N SER A 21 -9.13 13.63 -7.67
CA SER A 21 -9.08 14.75 -6.74
C SER A 21 -10.01 15.89 -7.17
N ILE A 22 -10.04 16.20 -8.47
CA ILE A 22 -10.90 17.24 -9.04
C ILE A 22 -12.35 16.76 -9.07
N ALA A 23 -12.59 15.50 -9.47
CA ALA A 23 -13.94 14.92 -9.48
C ALA A 23 -14.58 14.93 -8.08
N LEU A 24 -13.82 14.57 -7.04
CA LEU A 24 -14.25 14.65 -5.64
C LEU A 24 -14.63 16.09 -5.23
N GLY A 25 -13.71 17.03 -5.45
CA GLY A 25 -13.94 18.44 -5.09
C GLY A 25 -15.15 19.03 -5.81
N LEU A 26 -15.25 18.82 -7.13
CA LEU A 26 -16.40 19.30 -7.91
C LEU A 26 -17.72 18.65 -7.48
N THR A 27 -17.72 17.34 -7.21
CA THR A 27 -18.92 16.66 -6.70
C THR A 27 -19.41 17.31 -5.42
N VAL A 28 -18.51 17.51 -4.47
CA VAL A 28 -18.88 18.09 -3.17
C VAL A 28 -19.34 19.55 -3.32
N LEU A 29 -18.56 20.36 -4.02
CA LEU A 29 -18.91 21.77 -4.23
C LEU A 29 -20.25 21.91 -4.96
N SER A 30 -20.46 21.15 -6.05
CA SER A 30 -21.71 21.19 -6.79
C SER A 30 -22.89 20.78 -5.92
N PHE A 31 -22.76 19.73 -5.12
CA PHE A 31 -23.84 19.28 -4.24
C PHE A 31 -24.10 20.29 -3.12
N LEU A 32 -23.06 20.79 -2.44
CA LEU A 32 -23.20 21.76 -1.34
C LEU A 32 -23.85 23.07 -1.83
N PHE A 33 -23.46 23.60 -2.99
CA PHE A 33 -24.02 24.85 -3.50
C PHE A 33 -25.45 24.72 -4.02
N VAL A 34 -25.82 23.57 -4.59
CA VAL A 34 -27.14 23.41 -5.24
C VAL A 34 -28.14 22.78 -4.29
N MET A 35 -27.74 21.89 -3.39
CA MET A 35 -28.64 21.03 -2.62
C MET A 35 -28.64 21.31 -1.13
N THR A 36 -27.72 22.17 -0.62
CA THR A 36 -27.62 22.45 0.82
C THR A 36 -27.52 23.95 1.13
N THR A 37 -27.69 24.29 2.40
CA THR A 37 -27.54 25.65 2.93
C THR A 37 -26.23 25.81 3.72
N VAL A 38 -25.27 24.89 3.52
CA VAL A 38 -23.96 24.94 4.20
C VAL A 38 -23.20 26.19 3.75
N PRO A 39 -22.77 27.07 4.66
CA PRO A 39 -22.03 28.27 4.31
C PRO A 39 -20.66 27.93 3.74
N ILE A 40 -20.21 28.74 2.76
CA ILE A 40 -18.92 28.51 2.05
C ILE A 40 -17.71 28.55 3.01
N GLU A 41 -17.85 29.32 4.11
CA GLU A 41 -16.83 29.41 5.16
C GLU A 41 -16.58 28.05 5.83
N ALA A 42 -17.63 27.24 6.02
CA ALA A 42 -17.49 25.89 6.56
C ALA A 42 -16.74 24.97 5.60
N VAL A 43 -16.93 25.14 4.29
CA VAL A 43 -16.19 24.41 3.25
C VAL A 43 -14.71 24.81 3.28
N ALA A 44 -14.43 26.11 3.29
CA ALA A 44 -13.05 26.63 3.37
C ALA A 44 -12.36 26.14 4.66
N LEU A 45 -13.04 26.23 5.80
CA LEU A 45 -12.52 25.72 7.07
C LEU A 45 -12.18 24.23 7.01
N LYS A 46 -13.05 23.41 6.41
CA LYS A 46 -12.80 21.96 6.26
C LYS A 46 -11.64 21.63 5.32
N LEU A 47 -11.43 22.41 4.28
CA LEU A 47 -10.26 22.27 3.40
C LEU A 47 -8.96 22.53 4.15
N PHE A 48 -8.92 23.54 5.03
CA PHE A 48 -7.74 23.83 5.85
C PHE A 48 -7.54 22.81 6.96
N THR A 49 -8.56 22.56 7.79
CA THR A 49 -8.45 21.65 8.94
C THR A 49 -8.27 20.19 8.53
N GLY A 50 -8.67 19.83 7.31
CA GLY A 50 -8.53 18.47 6.79
C GLY A 50 -7.10 17.99 6.59
N ILE A 51 -6.14 18.92 6.46
CA ILE A 51 -4.73 18.60 6.29
C ILE A 51 -3.87 18.98 7.52
N GLU A 52 -4.48 19.48 8.59
CA GLU A 52 -3.76 19.84 9.82
C GLU A 52 -3.38 18.63 10.69
N SER A 53 -3.81 17.41 10.36
CA SER A 53 -3.45 16.21 11.10
C SER A 53 -1.93 15.98 11.04
N PHE A 54 -1.31 15.83 12.22
CA PHE A 54 0.12 15.56 12.35
C PHE A 54 0.56 14.28 11.64
N GLU A 55 -0.32 13.28 11.57
CA GLU A 55 -0.06 12.00 10.92
C GLU A 55 0.09 12.13 9.40
N ILE A 56 -0.55 13.10 8.77
CA ILE A 56 -0.43 13.37 7.32
C ILE A 56 0.99 13.76 6.95
N MET A 57 1.72 14.43 7.85
CA MET A 57 3.11 14.82 7.62
C MET A 57 4.06 13.61 7.45
N ALA A 58 3.68 12.43 7.92
CA ALA A 58 4.46 11.21 7.69
C ALA A 58 4.57 10.87 6.20
N ILE A 59 3.55 11.18 5.39
CA ILE A 59 3.49 10.80 3.98
C ILE A 59 4.61 11.45 3.16
N PRO A 60 4.81 12.78 3.16
CA PRO A 60 5.92 13.43 2.45
C PRO A 60 7.29 12.88 2.85
N PHE A 61 7.50 12.62 4.14
CA PHE A 61 8.78 12.12 4.62
C PHE A 61 9.04 10.67 4.20
N PHE A 62 8.06 9.77 4.24
CA PHE A 62 8.22 8.41 3.73
C PHE A 62 8.43 8.39 2.21
N ILE A 63 7.73 9.24 1.44
CA ILE A 63 7.96 9.39 0.00
C ILE A 63 9.40 9.83 -0.25
N LEU A 64 9.89 10.81 0.49
CA LEU A 64 11.24 11.33 0.35
C LEU A 64 12.28 10.26 0.71
N ALA A 65 12.10 9.55 1.83
CA ALA A 65 12.95 8.42 2.21
C ALA A 65 13.01 7.35 1.12
N GLY A 66 11.84 6.91 0.62
CA GLY A 66 11.75 5.91 -0.45
C GLY A 66 12.46 6.34 -1.73
N ASN A 67 12.32 7.60 -2.13
CA ASN A 67 12.99 8.15 -3.30
C ASN A 67 14.52 8.22 -3.13
N PHE A 68 15.02 8.65 -1.96
CA PHE A 68 16.46 8.63 -1.68
C PHE A 68 17.03 7.22 -1.76
N LEU A 69 16.34 6.22 -1.20
CA LEU A 69 16.82 4.84 -1.20
C LEU A 69 16.73 4.16 -2.57
N THR A 70 15.69 4.51 -3.35
CA THR A 70 15.56 4.03 -4.74
C THR A 70 16.74 4.48 -5.58
N HIS A 71 17.11 5.75 -5.50
CA HIS A 71 18.23 6.31 -6.27
C HIS A 71 19.60 6.07 -5.60
N GLY A 72 19.64 5.82 -4.29
CA GLY A 72 20.84 5.59 -3.49
C GLY A 72 21.39 4.17 -3.53
N GLY A 73 20.97 3.32 -4.48
CA GLY A 73 21.54 1.99 -4.71
C GLY A 73 21.24 0.94 -3.63
N VAL A 74 20.29 1.20 -2.74
CA VAL A 74 19.85 0.25 -1.70
C VAL A 74 19.24 -1.00 -2.33
N ALA A 75 18.39 -0.84 -3.36
CA ALA A 75 17.75 -1.94 -4.06
C ALA A 75 18.77 -2.96 -4.61
N ARG A 76 19.86 -2.50 -5.21
CA ARG A 76 20.93 -3.35 -5.75
C ARG A 76 21.59 -4.21 -4.67
N ARG A 77 21.83 -3.63 -3.49
CA ARG A 77 22.45 -4.32 -2.35
C ARG A 77 21.50 -5.33 -1.73
N MET A 78 20.23 -4.99 -1.58
CA MET A 78 19.20 -5.92 -1.11
C MET A 78 19.01 -7.10 -2.07
N ILE A 79 19.04 -6.87 -3.38
CA ILE A 79 19.02 -7.93 -4.40
C ILE A 79 20.23 -8.85 -4.25
N ARG A 80 21.45 -8.28 -4.12
CA ARG A 80 22.67 -9.06 -3.94
C ARG A 80 22.60 -9.92 -2.68
N PHE A 81 22.12 -9.37 -1.58
CA PHE A 81 21.93 -10.11 -0.33
C PHE A 81 20.88 -11.23 -0.51
N ALA A 82 19.70 -10.94 -1.05
CA ALA A 82 18.67 -11.93 -1.31
C ALA A 82 19.17 -13.06 -2.22
N THR A 83 19.91 -12.71 -3.27
CA THR A 83 20.50 -13.68 -4.22
C THR A 83 21.54 -14.57 -3.53
N SER A 84 22.38 -14.03 -2.65
CA SER A 84 23.38 -14.83 -1.91
C SER A 84 22.73 -15.83 -0.97
N MET A 85 21.57 -15.50 -0.40
CA MET A 85 20.85 -16.38 0.54
C MET A 85 20.10 -17.52 -0.15
N ILE A 86 19.33 -17.22 -1.19
CA ILE A 86 18.35 -18.15 -1.78
C ILE A 86 18.54 -18.40 -3.27
N GLY A 87 19.55 -17.79 -3.90
CA GLY A 87 19.81 -17.92 -5.35
C GLY A 87 20.07 -19.35 -5.82
N HIS A 88 20.56 -20.23 -4.95
CA HIS A 88 20.88 -21.62 -5.24
C HIS A 88 19.65 -22.56 -5.27
N TRP A 89 18.47 -22.08 -4.91
CA TRP A 89 17.23 -22.84 -4.96
C TRP A 89 16.64 -22.86 -6.37
N TYR A 90 15.67 -23.74 -6.63
CA TYR A 90 14.91 -23.71 -7.88
C TYR A 90 14.21 -22.35 -8.04
N GLY A 91 14.45 -21.70 -9.18
CA GLY A 91 13.95 -20.35 -9.39
C GLY A 91 14.61 -19.28 -8.50
N GLY A 92 15.86 -19.54 -8.06
CA GLY A 92 16.53 -18.73 -7.05
C GLY A 92 16.58 -17.24 -7.34
N MET A 93 16.71 -16.83 -8.61
CA MET A 93 16.61 -15.40 -8.99
C MET A 93 15.20 -14.84 -8.81
N GLY A 94 14.16 -15.63 -9.11
CA GLY A 94 12.78 -15.22 -8.86
C GLY A 94 12.49 -15.10 -7.36
N LEU A 95 12.94 -16.08 -6.56
CA LEU A 95 12.85 -16.04 -5.11
C LEU A 95 13.60 -14.85 -4.50
N ALA A 96 14.83 -14.59 -5.01
CA ALA A 96 15.59 -13.41 -4.62
C ALA A 96 14.86 -12.11 -4.97
N GLY A 97 14.11 -12.10 -6.09
CA GLY A 97 13.21 -11.00 -6.44
C GLY A 97 12.09 -10.80 -5.43
N VAL A 98 11.39 -11.86 -5.02
CA VAL A 98 10.35 -11.80 -3.99
C VAL A 98 10.93 -11.28 -2.67
N MET A 99 12.04 -11.86 -2.20
CA MET A 99 12.70 -11.43 -0.96
C MET A 99 13.19 -9.99 -1.04
N ALA A 100 13.81 -9.59 -2.16
CA ALA A 100 14.27 -8.22 -2.35
C ALA A 100 13.09 -7.23 -2.41
N CYS A 101 11.96 -7.60 -3.03
CA CYS A 101 10.74 -6.80 -2.99
C CYS A 101 10.22 -6.65 -1.56
N ALA A 102 10.18 -7.72 -0.77
CA ALA A 102 9.74 -7.65 0.62
C ALA A 102 10.64 -6.75 1.48
N LEU A 103 11.96 -6.90 1.35
CA LEU A 103 12.93 -6.06 2.08
C LEU A 103 12.86 -4.59 1.63
N PHE A 104 12.74 -4.34 0.33
CA PHE A 104 12.65 -2.99 -0.20
C PHE A 104 11.28 -2.34 0.08
N ALA A 105 10.21 -3.13 0.13
CA ALA A 105 8.87 -2.72 0.54
C ALA A 105 8.89 -2.08 1.94
N ALA A 106 9.56 -2.74 2.89
CA ALA A 106 9.74 -2.27 4.27
C ALA A 106 10.52 -0.95 4.39
N VAL A 107 10.94 -0.37 3.29
CA VAL A 107 11.71 0.88 3.23
C VAL A 107 11.03 1.92 2.35
N SER A 108 10.44 1.48 1.21
CA SER A 108 9.86 2.38 0.21
C SER A 108 8.42 2.80 0.50
N GLY A 109 7.64 1.95 1.15
CA GLY A 109 6.22 2.18 1.43
C GLY A 109 5.32 2.30 0.19
N SER A 110 5.85 2.00 -1.01
CA SER A 110 5.19 2.21 -2.30
C SER A 110 5.36 1.00 -3.21
N SER A 111 4.27 0.47 -3.71
CA SER A 111 4.26 -0.68 -4.60
C SER A 111 4.88 -0.38 -5.98
N PRO A 112 4.49 0.67 -6.72
CA PRO A 112 5.11 0.99 -8.00
C PRO A 112 6.60 1.29 -7.89
N ALA A 113 7.04 1.97 -6.83
CA ALA A 113 8.44 2.24 -6.58
C ALA A 113 9.24 0.94 -6.37
N THR A 114 8.66 -0.04 -5.65
CA THR A 114 9.26 -1.36 -5.45
C THR A 114 9.39 -2.12 -6.77
N VAL A 115 8.34 -2.11 -7.61
CA VAL A 115 8.38 -2.74 -8.96
C VAL A 115 9.48 -2.12 -9.80
N VAL A 116 9.61 -0.79 -9.82
CA VAL A 116 10.66 -0.09 -10.59
C VAL A 116 12.04 -0.42 -10.06
N ALA A 117 12.26 -0.26 -8.75
CA ALA A 117 13.59 -0.39 -8.15
C ALA A 117 14.15 -1.82 -8.28
N ILE A 118 13.34 -2.82 -7.98
CA ILE A 118 13.77 -4.22 -8.01
C ILE A 118 13.65 -4.80 -9.42
N GLY A 119 12.54 -4.51 -10.11
CA GLY A 119 12.26 -5.08 -11.43
C GLY A 119 13.25 -4.64 -12.50
N SER A 120 13.68 -3.38 -12.50
CA SER A 120 14.66 -2.86 -13.46
C SER A 120 16.03 -3.57 -13.39
N ILE A 121 16.36 -4.15 -12.25
CA ILE A 121 17.64 -4.85 -12.02
C ILE A 121 17.47 -6.37 -12.18
N ILE A 122 16.46 -6.94 -11.51
CA ILE A 122 16.30 -8.41 -11.46
C ILE A 122 15.79 -8.98 -12.78
N LEU A 123 14.86 -8.32 -13.46
CA LEU A 123 14.27 -8.87 -14.67
C LEU A 123 15.30 -9.08 -15.80
N PRO A 124 16.15 -8.10 -16.14
CA PRO A 124 17.23 -8.32 -17.10
C PRO A 124 18.20 -9.45 -16.67
N ALA A 125 18.54 -9.51 -15.38
CA ALA A 125 19.44 -10.55 -14.85
C ALA A 125 18.81 -11.95 -14.96
N MET A 126 17.50 -12.09 -14.71
CA MET A 126 16.77 -13.35 -14.91
C MET A 126 16.80 -13.78 -16.37
N VAL A 127 16.52 -12.87 -17.30
CA VAL A 127 16.54 -13.17 -18.74
C VAL A 127 17.94 -13.60 -19.20
N GLN A 128 19.00 -12.93 -18.74
CA GLN A 128 20.38 -13.31 -19.02
C GLN A 128 20.75 -14.70 -18.50
N GLN A 129 20.14 -15.15 -17.41
CA GLN A 129 20.33 -16.48 -16.85
C GLN A 129 19.44 -17.56 -17.49
N GLY A 130 18.65 -17.22 -18.51
CA GLY A 130 17.81 -18.17 -19.23
C GLY A 130 16.41 -18.35 -18.66
N TYR A 131 15.95 -17.49 -17.74
CA TYR A 131 14.56 -17.52 -17.31
C TYR A 131 13.65 -16.94 -18.40
N PRO A 132 12.44 -17.50 -18.60
CA PRO A 132 11.45 -16.87 -19.47
C PRO A 132 11.09 -15.47 -18.97
N LYS A 133 11.08 -14.51 -19.87
CA LYS A 133 10.75 -13.11 -19.57
C LYS A 133 9.38 -12.97 -18.88
N ARG A 134 8.38 -13.75 -19.34
CA ARG A 134 7.04 -13.83 -18.74
C ARG A 134 7.07 -14.23 -17.26
N PHE A 135 7.90 -15.20 -16.90
CA PHE A 135 8.06 -15.64 -15.52
C PHE A 135 8.60 -14.51 -14.63
N GLY A 136 9.72 -13.89 -15.06
CA GLY A 136 10.32 -12.79 -14.31
C GLY A 136 9.39 -11.58 -14.16
N ALA A 137 8.72 -11.20 -15.24
CA ALA A 137 7.79 -10.08 -15.23
C ALA A 137 6.59 -10.34 -14.30
N GLY A 138 6.04 -11.58 -14.28
CA GLY A 138 4.97 -11.98 -13.39
C GLY A 138 5.38 -11.93 -11.92
N VAL A 139 6.55 -12.49 -11.59
CA VAL A 139 7.10 -12.43 -10.21
C VAL A 139 7.22 -10.98 -9.73
N ILE A 140 7.84 -10.11 -10.55
CA ILE A 140 8.14 -8.74 -10.12
C ILE A 140 6.87 -7.89 -10.00
N ALA A 141 5.93 -8.00 -10.94
CA ALA A 141 4.68 -7.25 -10.90
C ALA A 141 3.89 -7.54 -9.60
N THR A 142 3.82 -8.80 -9.20
CA THR A 142 3.06 -9.21 -8.02
C THR A 142 3.84 -9.05 -6.71
N SER A 143 5.13 -9.39 -6.69
CA SER A 143 5.93 -9.22 -5.47
C SER A 143 6.19 -7.75 -5.12
N GLY A 144 6.19 -6.86 -6.12
CA GLY A 144 6.28 -5.42 -5.87
C GLY A 144 5.07 -4.87 -5.12
N ALA A 145 3.92 -5.54 -5.20
CA ALA A 145 2.71 -5.17 -4.46
C ALA A 145 2.92 -5.18 -2.94
N LEU A 146 3.83 -6.02 -2.42
CA LEU A 146 4.22 -6.01 -1.00
C LEU A 146 4.59 -4.61 -0.47
N GLY A 147 4.91 -3.66 -1.37
CA GLY A 147 5.28 -2.27 -1.04
C GLY A 147 4.20 -1.45 -0.33
N ILE A 148 2.96 -1.89 -0.31
CA ILE A 148 1.90 -1.20 0.44
C ILE A 148 1.40 -1.98 1.66
N LEU A 149 1.82 -3.24 1.82
CA LEU A 149 1.40 -4.09 2.94
C LEU A 149 2.48 -4.18 4.03
N ILE A 150 3.75 -4.31 3.64
CA ILE A 150 4.86 -4.33 4.60
C ILE A 150 5.15 -2.90 5.06
N PRO A 151 5.10 -2.61 6.39
CA PRO A 151 5.32 -1.26 6.90
C PRO A 151 6.79 -0.81 6.75
N PRO A 152 7.01 0.52 6.61
CA PRO A 152 6.01 1.59 6.61
C PRO A 152 5.22 1.65 5.29
N SER A 153 3.92 1.91 5.38
CA SER A 153 3.01 1.93 4.23
C SER A 153 2.22 3.24 4.17
N ILE A 154 2.32 3.93 3.04
CA ILE A 154 1.55 5.16 2.78
C ILE A 154 0.05 4.87 2.83
N VAL A 155 -0.39 3.74 2.28
CA VAL A 155 -1.81 3.34 2.26
C VAL A 155 -2.35 3.14 3.68
N MET A 156 -1.58 2.54 4.59
CA MET A 156 -1.98 2.39 6.00
C MET A 156 -2.08 3.73 6.72
N VAL A 157 -1.18 4.68 6.44
CA VAL A 157 -1.30 6.05 6.96
C VAL A 157 -2.60 6.69 6.49
N LEU A 158 -2.93 6.53 5.19
CA LEU A 158 -4.17 7.06 4.62
C LEU A 158 -5.42 6.42 5.23
N VAL A 159 -5.42 5.12 5.53
CA VAL A 159 -6.52 4.45 6.25
C VAL A 159 -6.72 5.08 7.62
N ALA A 160 -5.64 5.24 8.40
CA ALA A 160 -5.72 5.86 9.73
C ALA A 160 -6.27 7.28 9.67
N VAL A 161 -5.75 8.10 8.77
CA VAL A 161 -6.18 9.50 8.57
C VAL A 161 -7.63 9.57 8.11
N ALA A 162 -8.02 8.77 7.11
CA ALA A 162 -9.37 8.78 6.55
C ALA A 162 -10.44 8.34 7.56
N THR A 163 -10.10 7.44 8.48
CA THR A 163 -11.04 6.96 9.53
C THR A 163 -10.98 7.79 10.80
N GLY A 164 -9.90 8.55 11.04
CA GLY A 164 -9.67 9.31 12.28
C GLY A 164 -10.73 10.34 12.63
N GLY A 165 -11.40 10.92 11.65
CA GLY A 165 -12.52 11.86 11.83
C GLY A 165 -13.90 11.21 11.93
N SER A 166 -14.01 9.89 11.76
CA SER A 166 -15.28 9.19 11.72
C SER A 166 -15.71 8.72 13.12
N VAL A 167 -16.99 8.84 13.43
CA VAL A 167 -17.57 8.32 14.68
C VAL A 167 -18.22 6.99 14.39
N ALA A 168 -17.84 5.95 15.14
CA ALA A 168 -18.40 4.61 15.01
C ALA A 168 -18.79 4.05 16.39
N PHE A 169 -19.82 3.22 16.40
CA PHE A 169 -20.32 2.55 17.60
C PHE A 169 -20.39 1.04 17.32
N ASP A 170 -19.92 0.24 18.25
CA ASP A 170 -20.02 -1.22 18.22
C ASP A 170 -21.48 -1.70 18.37
N PRO A 171 -21.74 -3.02 18.24
CA PRO A 171 -23.09 -3.55 18.43
C PRO A 171 -23.65 -3.31 19.83
N GLU A 172 -22.82 -3.05 20.83
CA GLU A 172 -23.19 -2.76 22.22
C GLU A 172 -23.45 -1.26 22.45
N GLY A 173 -23.23 -0.42 21.42
CA GLY A 173 -23.42 1.04 21.51
C GLY A 173 -22.22 1.80 22.08
N LYS A 174 -21.09 1.15 22.31
CA LYS A 174 -19.86 1.79 22.78
C LYS A 174 -19.13 2.46 21.61
N ARG A 175 -18.63 3.67 21.86
CA ARG A 175 -17.82 4.39 20.87
C ARG A 175 -16.48 3.67 20.64
N VAL A 176 -16.18 3.39 19.39
CA VAL A 176 -14.92 2.76 18.96
C VAL A 176 -14.10 3.80 18.21
N LEU A 177 -12.83 3.90 18.57
CA LEU A 177 -11.85 4.76 17.88
C LEU A 177 -11.31 4.06 16.63
N SER A 178 -10.87 4.85 15.66
CA SER A 178 -10.15 4.34 14.49
C SER A 178 -8.80 3.75 14.88
N ALA A 179 -8.26 2.89 14.02
CA ALA A 179 -6.92 2.35 14.20
C ALA A 179 -5.86 3.46 13.98
N SER A 180 -4.87 3.51 14.87
CA SER A 180 -3.73 4.41 14.70
C SER A 180 -2.76 3.90 13.63
N VAL A 181 -1.92 4.79 13.08
CA VAL A 181 -0.85 4.42 12.13
C VAL A 181 0.07 3.37 12.71
N ALA A 182 0.46 3.50 13.99
CA ALA A 182 1.32 2.54 14.68
C ALA A 182 0.69 1.15 14.76
N GLN A 183 -0.60 1.08 15.11
CA GLN A 183 -1.34 -0.19 15.14
C GLN A 183 -1.41 -0.84 13.76
N LEU A 184 -1.71 -0.08 12.71
CA LEU A 184 -1.77 -0.60 11.34
C LEU A 184 -0.41 -1.07 10.84
N PHE A 185 0.68 -0.35 11.16
CA PHE A 185 2.02 -0.79 10.81
C PHE A 185 2.36 -2.13 11.47
N MET A 186 2.13 -2.27 12.77
CA MET A 186 2.37 -3.56 13.44
C MET A 186 1.47 -4.67 12.88
N ALA A 187 0.21 -4.36 12.58
CA ALA A 187 -0.73 -5.31 12.00
C ALA A 187 -0.36 -5.77 10.58
N GLY A 188 0.38 -4.97 9.81
CA GLY A 188 0.81 -5.29 8.45
C GLY A 188 2.01 -6.24 8.36
N VAL A 189 2.80 -6.38 9.45
CA VAL A 189 4.04 -7.18 9.43
C VAL A 189 3.74 -8.66 9.14
N VAL A 190 2.84 -9.26 9.91
CA VAL A 190 2.52 -10.70 9.79
C VAL A 190 1.84 -11.02 8.45
N PRO A 191 0.80 -10.30 8.01
CA PRO A 191 0.22 -10.49 6.68
C PRO A 191 1.26 -10.33 5.55
N GLY A 192 2.12 -9.32 5.64
CA GLY A 192 3.18 -9.08 4.65
C GLY A 192 4.16 -10.24 4.53
N LEU A 193 4.60 -10.82 5.66
CA LEU A 193 5.48 -11.98 5.68
C LEU A 193 4.80 -13.24 5.16
N ILE A 194 3.51 -13.45 5.50
CA ILE A 194 2.74 -14.59 4.99
C ILE A 194 2.61 -14.48 3.47
N LEU A 195 2.21 -13.31 2.94
CA LEU A 195 2.06 -13.12 1.49
C LEU A 195 3.40 -13.26 0.76
N ALA A 196 4.49 -12.67 1.27
CA ALA A 196 5.82 -12.86 0.70
C ALA A 196 6.22 -14.34 0.63
N SER A 197 5.91 -15.10 1.67
CA SER A 197 6.16 -16.56 1.72
C SER A 197 5.29 -17.31 0.71
N MET A 198 4.02 -16.98 0.57
CA MET A 198 3.10 -17.59 -0.41
C MET A 198 3.52 -17.29 -1.84
N LEU A 199 3.90 -16.03 -2.15
CA LEU A 199 4.45 -15.64 -3.46
C LEU A 199 5.77 -16.37 -3.74
N GLY A 200 6.63 -16.52 -2.74
CA GLY A 200 7.85 -17.31 -2.79
C GLY A 200 7.56 -18.79 -3.10
N MET A 201 6.61 -19.42 -2.42
CA MET A 201 6.21 -20.81 -2.68
C MET A 201 5.66 -20.99 -4.09
N THR A 202 4.83 -20.08 -4.57
CA THR A 202 4.32 -20.09 -5.95
C THR A 202 5.46 -19.98 -6.97
N THR A 203 6.41 -19.08 -6.70
CA THR A 203 7.59 -18.88 -7.53
C THR A 203 8.47 -20.14 -7.56
N PHE A 204 8.75 -20.73 -6.39
CA PHE A 204 9.50 -21.97 -6.25
C PHE A 204 8.85 -23.13 -6.99
N TYR A 205 7.55 -23.36 -6.74
CA TYR A 205 6.80 -24.45 -7.36
C TYR A 205 6.82 -24.37 -8.88
N ARG A 206 6.57 -23.17 -9.44
CA ARG A 206 6.62 -22.98 -10.89
C ARG A 206 8.00 -23.18 -11.48
N ALA A 207 9.02 -22.70 -10.80
CA ALA A 207 10.39 -22.87 -11.25
C ALA A 207 10.85 -24.33 -11.18
N TRP A 208 10.47 -25.04 -10.13
CA TRP A 208 10.73 -26.47 -9.98
C TRP A 208 10.04 -27.30 -11.07
N LYS A 209 8.75 -27.05 -11.31
CA LYS A 209 7.96 -27.76 -12.34
C LYS A 209 8.51 -27.56 -13.75
N ASN A 210 9.07 -26.39 -14.04
CA ASN A 210 9.60 -26.04 -15.37
C ASN A 210 11.14 -26.19 -15.47
N ASN A 211 11.80 -26.74 -14.45
CA ASN A 211 13.26 -26.93 -14.39
C ASN A 211 14.06 -25.65 -14.71
N TYR A 212 13.67 -24.51 -14.14
CA TYR A 212 14.36 -23.26 -14.38
C TYR A 212 15.77 -23.26 -13.76
N PRO A 213 16.71 -22.45 -14.30
CA PRO A 213 18.09 -22.41 -13.86
C PRO A 213 18.25 -22.13 -12.37
N ARG A 214 19.34 -22.62 -11.80
CA ARG A 214 19.77 -22.35 -10.43
C ARG A 214 21.13 -21.66 -10.47
N MET A 215 21.36 -20.79 -9.51
CA MET A 215 22.69 -20.23 -9.30
C MET A 215 23.56 -21.18 -8.47
N GLN A 216 24.86 -20.99 -8.53
CA GLN A 216 25.77 -21.63 -7.58
C GLN A 216 25.50 -21.09 -6.18
N LYS A 217 25.67 -21.94 -5.16
CA LYS A 217 25.53 -21.55 -3.77
C LYS A 217 26.65 -20.56 -3.42
N ALA A 218 26.28 -19.36 -2.97
CA ALA A 218 27.24 -18.40 -2.49
C ALA A 218 27.99 -18.95 -1.28
N SER A 219 29.25 -18.61 -1.16
CA SER A 219 30.04 -18.93 0.02
C SER A 219 29.61 -18.10 1.24
N TRP A 220 29.86 -18.60 2.44
CA TRP A 220 29.57 -17.85 3.65
C TRP A 220 30.22 -16.45 3.70
N PRO A 221 31.50 -16.27 3.30
CA PRO A 221 32.09 -14.94 3.18
C PRO A 221 31.34 -14.01 2.22
N GLU A 222 30.92 -14.51 1.06
CA GLU A 222 30.16 -13.72 0.08
C GLU A 222 28.79 -13.29 0.62
N ALA A 223 28.08 -14.19 1.31
CA ALA A 223 26.81 -13.88 1.95
C ALA A 223 26.98 -12.83 3.07
N LEU A 224 28.05 -12.92 3.86
CA LEU A 224 28.36 -11.97 4.91
C LEU A 224 28.73 -10.58 4.35
N ILE A 225 29.48 -10.53 3.26
CA ILE A 225 29.79 -9.29 2.55
C ILE A 225 28.50 -8.66 2.00
N ALA A 226 27.65 -9.47 1.36
CA ALA A 226 26.36 -8.99 0.82
C ALA A 226 25.43 -8.47 1.94
N PHE A 227 25.39 -9.14 3.09
CA PHE A 227 24.67 -8.67 4.28
C PHE A 227 25.24 -7.34 4.78
N ARG A 228 26.57 -7.26 4.99
CA ARG A 228 27.23 -6.02 5.43
C ARG A 228 26.97 -4.86 4.49
N ASP A 229 26.98 -5.10 3.17
CA ASP A 229 26.70 -4.07 2.17
C ASP A 229 25.25 -3.60 2.23
N SER A 230 24.30 -4.46 2.60
CA SER A 230 22.88 -4.16 2.69
C SER A 230 22.42 -3.64 4.07
N VAL A 231 23.27 -3.78 5.10
CA VAL A 231 22.90 -3.49 6.50
C VAL A 231 22.36 -2.08 6.71
N TRP A 232 22.91 -1.09 6.03
CA TRP A 232 22.44 0.31 6.14
C TRP A 232 21.00 0.48 5.61
N GLY A 233 20.62 -0.23 4.54
CA GLY A 233 19.23 -0.24 4.10
C GLY A 233 18.31 -0.99 5.05
N LEU A 234 18.77 -2.13 5.59
CA LEU A 234 18.00 -2.94 6.54
C LEU A 234 17.85 -2.25 7.91
N LEU A 235 18.84 -1.47 8.33
CA LEU A 235 18.80 -0.74 9.60
C LEU A 235 17.67 0.30 9.65
N LEU A 236 17.24 0.82 8.48
CA LEU A 236 16.11 1.72 8.44
C LEU A 236 14.81 1.04 8.92
N ILE A 237 14.62 -0.23 8.57
CA ILE A 237 13.46 -1.02 9.03
C ILE A 237 13.46 -1.10 10.57
N VAL A 238 14.64 -1.36 11.15
CA VAL A 238 14.79 -1.44 12.60
C VAL A 238 14.57 -0.06 13.27
N ILE A 239 15.06 1.02 12.66
CA ILE A 239 14.86 2.38 13.16
C ILE A 239 13.37 2.73 13.19
N VAL A 240 12.65 2.48 12.08
CA VAL A 240 11.23 2.82 11.96
C VAL A 240 10.38 1.96 12.88
N LEU A 241 10.39 0.64 12.66
CA LEU A 241 9.51 -0.26 13.41
C LEU A 241 9.92 -0.36 14.88
N GLY A 242 11.21 -0.45 15.15
CA GLY A 242 11.73 -0.49 16.51
C GLY A 242 11.47 0.81 17.27
N GLY A 243 11.67 1.97 16.63
CA GLY A 243 11.42 3.28 17.22
C GLY A 243 9.94 3.52 17.54
N ILE A 244 9.04 3.12 16.64
CA ILE A 244 7.60 3.22 16.86
C ILE A 244 7.14 2.24 17.95
N TYR A 245 7.62 0.99 17.91
CA TYR A 245 7.24 -0.03 18.89
C TYR A 245 7.70 0.32 20.32
N THR A 246 8.93 0.81 20.48
CA THR A 246 9.46 1.21 21.79
C THR A 246 8.88 2.52 22.31
N GLY A 247 8.07 3.23 21.50
CA GLY A 247 7.54 4.54 21.84
C GLY A 247 8.58 5.67 21.78
N ALA A 248 9.79 5.39 21.26
CA ALA A 248 10.83 6.39 21.08
C ALA A 248 10.47 7.43 20.00
N PHE A 249 9.67 7.03 19.00
CA PHE A 249 9.20 7.88 17.92
C PHE A 249 7.71 7.67 17.67
N THR A 250 7.00 8.75 17.40
CA THR A 250 5.72 8.72 16.71
C THR A 250 5.93 8.30 15.24
N PRO A 251 4.90 7.83 14.52
CA PRO A 251 5.01 7.50 13.10
C PRO A 251 5.55 8.66 12.24
N THR A 252 5.19 9.90 12.57
CA THR A 252 5.65 11.10 11.85
C THR A 252 7.13 11.39 12.12
N GLU A 253 7.55 11.28 13.37
CA GLU A 253 8.98 11.44 13.74
C GLU A 253 9.84 10.34 13.11
N ALA A 254 9.35 9.09 13.12
CA ALA A 254 10.00 7.97 12.43
C ALA A 254 10.15 8.23 10.93
N ALA A 255 9.14 8.82 10.29
CA ALA A 255 9.18 9.18 8.88
C ALA A 255 10.23 10.28 8.62
N ALA A 256 10.27 11.32 9.46
CA ALA A 256 11.26 12.40 9.34
C ALA A 256 12.71 11.88 9.53
N VAL A 257 12.93 11.07 10.56
CA VAL A 257 14.23 10.40 10.80
C VAL A 257 14.60 9.52 9.60
N SER A 258 13.64 8.80 9.03
CA SER A 258 13.85 7.96 7.83
C SER A 258 14.33 8.76 6.64
N ALA A 259 13.75 9.93 6.39
CA ALA A 259 14.14 10.79 5.27
C ALA A 259 15.57 11.30 5.41
N VAL A 260 15.95 11.76 6.61
CA VAL A 260 17.31 12.21 6.91
C VAL A 260 18.31 11.05 6.81
N TYR A 261 17.97 9.91 7.42
CA TYR A 261 18.78 8.71 7.36
C TYR A 261 19.00 8.22 5.92
N ALA A 262 17.93 8.14 5.13
CA ALA A 262 17.99 7.72 3.72
C ALA A 262 18.88 8.66 2.89
N PHE A 263 18.77 9.97 3.09
CA PHE A 263 19.66 10.95 2.47
C PHE A 263 21.12 10.70 2.81
N VAL A 264 21.44 10.55 4.11
CA VAL A 264 22.82 10.29 4.58
C VAL A 264 23.36 9.00 3.98
N VAL A 265 22.57 7.93 3.98
CA VAL A 265 22.99 6.64 3.43
C VAL A 265 23.22 6.73 1.92
N ALA A 266 22.32 7.35 1.16
CA ALA A 266 22.41 7.44 -0.30
C ALA A 266 23.61 8.29 -0.76
N VAL A 267 23.87 9.42 -0.10
CA VAL A 267 24.88 10.40 -0.53
C VAL A 267 26.25 10.15 0.09
N PHE A 268 26.32 9.89 1.38
CA PHE A 268 27.60 9.86 2.10
C PHE A 268 28.11 8.44 2.39
N VAL A 269 27.23 7.48 2.66
CA VAL A 269 27.63 6.10 2.98
C VAL A 269 27.82 5.31 1.71
N TYR A 270 26.78 5.18 0.88
CA TYR A 270 26.84 4.43 -0.38
C TYR A 270 27.44 5.22 -1.52
N ARG A 271 27.33 6.54 -1.50
CA ARG A 271 27.86 7.45 -2.52
C ARG A 271 27.37 7.13 -3.96
N ASP A 272 26.22 6.47 -4.04
CA ASP A 272 25.58 6.16 -5.32
C ASP A 272 24.79 7.36 -5.89
N MET A 273 24.51 8.37 -5.05
CA MET A 273 23.86 9.62 -5.41
C MET A 273 24.81 10.80 -5.21
N LYS A 274 24.88 11.67 -6.20
CA LYS A 274 25.63 12.94 -6.09
C LYS A 274 24.77 14.02 -5.45
N LEU A 275 25.38 14.97 -4.75
CA LEU A 275 24.66 16.13 -4.21
C LEU A 275 23.90 16.94 -5.29
N THR A 276 24.39 16.93 -6.52
CA THR A 276 23.75 17.55 -7.68
C THR A 276 22.42 16.89 -8.08
N ASP A 277 22.18 15.64 -7.69
CA ASP A 277 20.97 14.89 -7.99
C ASP A 277 19.89 15.08 -6.90
N VAL A 278 20.29 15.55 -5.70
CA VAL A 278 19.38 15.78 -4.57
C VAL A 278 18.20 16.69 -4.92
N PRO A 279 18.39 17.85 -5.59
CA PRO A 279 17.26 18.71 -5.97
C PRO A 279 16.22 18.01 -6.86
N LYS A 280 16.65 17.10 -7.74
CA LYS A 280 15.72 16.32 -8.59
C LYS A 280 14.88 15.35 -7.76
N VAL A 281 15.49 14.69 -6.78
CA VAL A 281 14.81 13.77 -5.86
C VAL A 281 13.82 14.54 -4.97
N LEU A 282 14.23 15.70 -4.45
CA LEU A 282 13.36 16.58 -3.68
C LEU A 282 12.15 17.03 -4.51
N LEU A 283 12.37 17.48 -5.75
CA LEU A 283 11.29 17.92 -6.64
C LEU A 283 10.32 16.77 -6.96
N ALA A 284 10.82 15.58 -7.27
CA ALA A 284 9.99 14.40 -7.53
C ALA A 284 9.15 14.02 -6.29
N SER A 285 9.76 14.06 -5.10
CA SER A 285 9.07 13.78 -3.84
C SER A 285 8.03 14.85 -3.51
N ALA A 286 8.35 16.12 -3.73
CA ALA A 286 7.43 17.24 -3.52
C ALA A 286 6.19 17.13 -4.43
N ASN A 287 6.39 16.83 -5.72
CA ASN A 287 5.28 16.66 -6.67
C ASN A 287 4.35 15.51 -6.27
N MET A 288 4.91 14.36 -5.88
CA MET A 288 4.12 13.21 -5.41
C MET A 288 3.38 13.54 -4.11
N SER A 289 4.04 14.19 -3.16
CA SER A 289 3.44 14.63 -1.90
C SER A 289 2.30 15.63 -2.13
N ALA A 290 2.50 16.62 -2.99
CA ALA A 290 1.48 17.61 -3.33
C ALA A 290 0.24 16.95 -3.96
N MET A 291 0.43 15.97 -4.85
CA MET A 291 -0.66 15.22 -5.45
C MET A 291 -1.48 14.48 -4.38
N ILE A 292 -0.83 13.77 -3.48
CA ILE A 292 -1.50 13.00 -2.42
C ILE A 292 -2.21 13.94 -1.44
N LEU A 293 -1.56 15.01 -1.00
CA LEU A 293 -2.17 16.00 -0.09
C LEU A 293 -3.39 16.66 -0.73
N TYR A 294 -3.35 16.94 -2.03
CA TYR A 294 -4.50 17.48 -2.75
C TYR A 294 -5.67 16.48 -2.82
N ILE A 295 -5.39 15.20 -3.00
CA ILE A 295 -6.42 14.14 -2.91
C ILE A 295 -7.01 14.09 -1.51
N ILE A 296 -6.17 14.10 -0.46
CA ILE A 296 -6.61 14.07 0.95
C ILE A 296 -7.56 15.24 1.24
N THR A 297 -7.18 16.45 0.85
CA THR A 297 -7.97 17.67 1.07
C THR A 297 -9.40 17.52 0.52
N ASN A 298 -9.51 17.07 -0.75
CA ASN A 298 -10.82 16.87 -1.37
C ASN A 298 -11.57 15.67 -0.80
N ALA A 299 -10.87 14.62 -0.37
CA ALA A 299 -11.49 13.46 0.26
C ALA A 299 -12.03 13.77 1.67
N VAL A 300 -11.34 14.61 2.44
CA VAL A 300 -11.86 15.10 3.74
C VAL A 300 -13.13 15.92 3.55
N LEU A 301 -13.16 16.75 2.52
CA LEU A 301 -14.36 17.50 2.17
C LEU A 301 -15.52 16.58 1.75
N PHE A 302 -15.21 15.52 0.98
CA PHE A 302 -16.17 14.49 0.62
C PHE A 302 -16.70 13.72 1.86
N SER A 303 -15.80 13.34 2.76
CA SER A 303 -16.17 12.70 4.04
C SER A 303 -17.07 13.61 4.90
N PHE A 304 -16.80 14.92 4.93
CA PHE A 304 -17.66 15.89 5.59
C PHE A 304 -19.07 15.90 4.99
N LEU A 305 -19.20 15.95 3.66
CA LEU A 305 -20.49 15.85 2.98
C LEU A 305 -21.22 14.56 3.32
N MET A 306 -20.53 13.40 3.23
CA MET A 306 -21.14 12.10 3.54
C MET A 306 -21.65 12.03 4.96
N THR A 307 -20.93 12.62 5.92
CA THR A 307 -21.30 12.63 7.33
C THR A 307 -22.47 13.60 7.60
N SER A 308 -22.47 14.78 6.98
CA SER A 308 -23.58 15.75 7.14
C SER A 308 -24.89 15.24 6.55
N GLU A 309 -24.84 14.47 5.48
CA GLU A 309 -25.99 13.78 4.88
C GLU A 309 -26.34 12.46 5.58
N GLN A 310 -25.63 12.08 6.66
CA GLN A 310 -25.83 10.86 7.46
C GLN A 310 -25.82 9.57 6.63
N ILE A 311 -25.09 9.57 5.50
CA ILE A 311 -25.06 8.43 4.57
C ILE A 311 -24.48 7.16 5.23
N PRO A 312 -23.35 7.20 5.98
CA PRO A 312 -22.82 6.00 6.65
C PRO A 312 -23.80 5.41 7.65
N GLN A 313 -24.52 6.27 8.40
CA GLN A 313 -25.52 5.85 9.39
C GLN A 313 -26.73 5.17 8.72
N ALA A 314 -27.24 5.76 7.64
CA ALA A 314 -28.32 5.19 6.86
C ALA A 314 -27.95 3.83 6.24
N MET A 315 -26.72 3.71 5.72
CA MET A 315 -26.19 2.45 5.18
C MET A 315 -26.05 1.40 6.27
N THR A 316 -25.54 1.77 7.45
CA THR A 316 -25.43 0.85 8.60
C THR A 316 -26.79 0.33 9.03
N ALA A 317 -27.78 1.21 9.14
CA ALA A 317 -29.15 0.84 9.49
C ALA A 317 -29.78 -0.09 8.46
N TRP A 318 -29.59 0.18 7.17
CA TRP A 318 -30.08 -0.64 6.08
C TRP A 318 -29.45 -2.05 6.08
N ILE A 319 -28.12 -2.14 6.25
CA ILE A 319 -27.39 -3.42 6.30
C ILE A 319 -27.87 -4.26 7.50
N LYS A 320 -27.97 -3.66 8.69
CA LYS A 320 -28.50 -4.34 9.88
C LYS A 320 -29.95 -4.79 9.69
N GLY A 321 -30.78 -3.95 9.08
CA GLY A 321 -32.20 -4.28 8.80
C GLY A 321 -32.37 -5.37 7.73
N SER A 322 -31.40 -5.54 6.85
CA SER A 322 -31.40 -6.57 5.80
C SER A 322 -30.91 -7.94 6.28
N GLY A 323 -30.47 -8.06 7.56
CA GLY A 323 -29.94 -9.31 8.11
C GLY A 323 -28.55 -9.72 7.57
N ILE A 324 -27.86 -8.79 6.90
CA ILE A 324 -26.50 -9.00 6.37
C ILE A 324 -25.52 -9.06 7.55
N GLY A 325 -24.83 -10.19 7.71
CA GLY A 325 -23.81 -10.37 8.71
C GLY A 325 -22.44 -9.82 8.29
N TRP A 326 -21.46 -9.94 9.19
CA TRP A 326 -20.10 -9.47 8.93
C TRP A 326 -19.42 -10.25 7.78
N VAL A 327 -19.77 -11.53 7.56
CA VAL A 327 -19.21 -12.40 6.52
C VAL A 327 -19.62 -11.90 5.14
N GLU A 328 -20.93 -11.72 4.92
CA GLU A 328 -21.49 -11.24 3.67
C GLU A 328 -21.05 -9.80 3.38
N PHE A 329 -20.99 -8.96 4.43
CA PHE A 329 -20.50 -7.59 4.32
C PHE A 329 -19.06 -7.56 3.81
N LEU A 330 -18.14 -8.34 4.41
CA LEU A 330 -16.75 -8.38 3.99
C LEU A 330 -16.59 -8.95 2.57
N LEU A 331 -17.44 -9.90 2.16
CA LEU A 331 -17.44 -10.39 0.78
C LEU A 331 -17.80 -9.27 -0.22
N VAL A 332 -18.87 -8.53 0.07
CA VAL A 332 -19.29 -7.38 -0.77
C VAL A 332 -18.22 -6.31 -0.81
N VAL A 333 -17.63 -5.97 0.34
CA VAL A 333 -16.51 -5.01 0.43
C VAL A 333 -15.34 -5.45 -0.42
N ASN A 334 -14.93 -6.72 -0.34
CA ASN A 334 -13.83 -7.25 -1.14
C ASN A 334 -14.11 -7.09 -2.64
N VAL A 335 -15.29 -7.48 -3.12
CA VAL A 335 -15.64 -7.37 -4.53
C VAL A 335 -15.65 -5.89 -4.97
N LEU A 336 -16.25 -5.01 -4.16
CA LEU A 336 -16.32 -3.58 -4.46
C LEU A 336 -14.92 -2.95 -4.54
N LEU A 337 -14.06 -3.24 -3.56
CA LEU A 337 -12.71 -2.71 -3.52
C LEU A 337 -11.82 -3.27 -4.64
N LEU A 338 -11.98 -4.55 -5.00
CA LEU A 338 -11.28 -5.14 -6.15
C LEU A 338 -11.70 -4.47 -7.47
N LEU A 339 -13.00 -4.24 -7.65
CA LEU A 339 -13.49 -3.54 -8.84
C LEU A 339 -12.98 -2.09 -8.90
N ALA A 340 -12.99 -1.38 -7.78
CA ALA A 340 -12.42 -0.03 -7.70
C ALA A 340 -10.91 -0.03 -7.96
N GLY A 341 -10.17 -1.00 -7.41
CA GLY A 341 -8.73 -1.15 -7.58
C GLY A 341 -8.27 -1.38 -9.01
N ASN A 342 -9.18 -1.84 -9.89
CA ASN A 342 -8.88 -1.99 -11.30
C ASN A 342 -8.80 -0.66 -12.07
N VAL A 343 -9.39 0.40 -11.55
CA VAL A 343 -9.56 1.66 -12.29
C VAL A 343 -8.88 2.83 -11.60
N MET A 344 -8.75 2.74 -10.27
CA MET A 344 -8.29 3.84 -9.44
C MET A 344 -7.01 3.45 -8.69
N GLU A 345 -6.24 4.46 -8.30
CA GLU A 345 -5.08 4.24 -7.44
C GLU A 345 -5.49 4.04 -5.97
N PRO A 346 -4.71 3.26 -5.18
CA PRO A 346 -5.04 2.90 -3.81
C PRO A 346 -5.37 4.06 -2.87
N SER A 347 -4.62 5.17 -2.96
CA SER A 347 -4.81 6.32 -2.08
C SER A 347 -6.21 6.90 -2.22
N SER A 348 -6.67 7.03 -3.46
CA SER A 348 -7.98 7.57 -3.79
C SER A 348 -9.11 6.67 -3.30
N ILE A 349 -8.96 5.35 -3.49
CA ILE A 349 -9.99 4.38 -3.06
C ILE A 349 -10.14 4.41 -1.55
N VAL A 350 -9.02 4.33 -0.84
CA VAL A 350 -9.01 4.34 0.63
C VAL A 350 -9.65 5.61 1.17
N LEU A 351 -9.26 6.77 0.66
CA LEU A 351 -9.77 8.05 1.13
C LEU A 351 -11.28 8.25 0.90
N ILE A 352 -11.84 7.63 -0.15
CA ILE A 352 -13.28 7.67 -0.42
C ILE A 352 -14.03 6.63 0.41
N THR A 353 -13.51 5.41 0.47
CA THR A 353 -14.27 4.27 1.00
C THR A 353 -14.09 4.07 2.49
N ALA A 354 -12.92 4.38 3.06
CA ALA A 354 -12.65 4.14 4.47
C ALA A 354 -13.60 4.89 5.42
N PRO A 355 -13.92 6.18 5.22
CA PRO A 355 -14.87 6.89 6.09
C PRO A 355 -16.30 6.32 6.05
N ILE A 356 -16.65 5.64 4.94
CA ILE A 356 -17.96 5.02 4.76
C ILE A 356 -17.97 3.62 5.36
N LEU A 357 -16.95 2.82 5.05
CA LEU A 357 -16.89 1.43 5.47
C LEU A 357 -16.61 1.27 6.96
N PHE A 358 -15.83 2.18 7.56
CA PHE A 358 -15.43 2.11 8.96
C PHE A 358 -16.62 2.07 9.93
N PRO A 359 -17.60 3.01 9.90
CA PRO A 359 -18.73 2.97 10.83
C PRO A 359 -19.62 1.72 10.64
N ILE A 360 -19.77 1.26 9.39
CA ILE A 360 -20.55 0.06 9.07
C ILE A 360 -19.86 -1.18 9.63
N ALA A 361 -18.56 -1.34 9.38
CA ALA A 361 -17.77 -2.47 9.84
C ALA A 361 -17.76 -2.57 11.37
N VAL A 362 -17.51 -1.46 12.05
CA VAL A 362 -17.55 -1.39 13.52
C VAL A 362 -18.95 -1.73 14.04
N GLY A 363 -20.00 -1.22 13.40
CA GLY A 363 -21.40 -1.55 13.74
C GLY A 363 -21.75 -3.04 13.55
N LEU A 364 -20.98 -3.79 12.78
CA LEU A 364 -21.07 -5.26 12.62
C LEU A 364 -20.09 -6.02 13.52
N GLY A 365 -19.35 -5.33 14.42
CA GLY A 365 -18.38 -5.94 15.33
C GLY A 365 -17.00 -6.20 14.71
N ILE A 366 -16.70 -5.68 13.53
CA ILE A 366 -15.39 -5.84 12.89
C ILE A 366 -14.38 -4.88 13.53
N ASN A 367 -13.21 -5.40 13.89
CA ASN A 367 -12.15 -4.61 14.49
C ASN A 367 -11.58 -3.58 13.47
N PRO A 368 -11.38 -2.31 13.85
CA PRO A 368 -10.82 -1.26 12.98
C PRO A 368 -9.45 -1.60 12.36
N ILE A 369 -8.57 -2.24 13.13
CA ILE A 369 -7.24 -2.64 12.66
C ILE A 369 -7.38 -3.69 11.55
N HIS A 370 -8.26 -4.68 11.77
CA HIS A 370 -8.52 -5.73 10.79
C HIS A 370 -9.10 -5.16 9.49
N LEU A 371 -10.07 -4.25 9.58
CA LEU A 371 -10.62 -3.56 8.41
C LEU A 371 -9.52 -2.81 7.63
N GLY A 372 -8.64 -2.10 8.32
CA GLY A 372 -7.55 -1.35 7.69
C GLY A 372 -6.57 -2.25 6.93
N ILE A 373 -6.21 -3.39 7.50
CA ILE A 373 -5.38 -4.39 6.82
C ILE A 373 -6.11 -5.03 5.64
N LEU A 374 -7.39 -5.38 5.81
CA LEU A 374 -8.22 -5.90 4.73
C LEU A 374 -8.26 -4.94 3.53
N MET A 375 -8.51 -3.66 3.77
CA MET A 375 -8.51 -2.64 2.72
C MET A 375 -7.14 -2.56 2.04
N THR A 376 -6.05 -2.57 2.80
CA THR A 376 -4.69 -2.53 2.26
C THR A 376 -4.40 -3.76 1.37
N VAL A 377 -4.79 -4.96 1.80
CA VAL A 377 -4.62 -6.19 1.01
C VAL A 377 -5.46 -6.16 -0.27
N ASN A 378 -6.69 -5.64 -0.22
CA ASN A 378 -7.50 -5.43 -1.42
C ASN A 378 -6.81 -4.51 -2.43
N MET A 379 -6.24 -3.39 -1.96
CA MET A 379 -5.51 -2.46 -2.82
C MET A 379 -4.29 -3.13 -3.45
N GLU A 380 -3.61 -3.99 -2.69
CA GLU A 380 -2.46 -4.75 -3.16
C GLU A 380 -2.83 -5.69 -4.33
N VAL A 381 -3.92 -6.43 -4.20
CA VAL A 381 -4.46 -7.28 -5.28
C VAL A 381 -4.90 -6.43 -6.47
N GLY A 382 -5.59 -5.32 -6.23
CA GLY A 382 -6.07 -4.40 -7.25
C GLY A 382 -4.96 -3.82 -8.13
N LEU A 383 -3.79 -3.53 -7.55
CA LEU A 383 -2.61 -3.07 -8.31
C LEU A 383 -2.10 -4.08 -9.34
N CYS A 384 -2.39 -5.37 -9.15
CA CYS A 384 -1.95 -6.47 -10.01
C CYS A 384 -3.09 -7.08 -10.84
N HIS A 385 -4.32 -6.58 -10.68
CA HIS A 385 -5.51 -7.13 -11.32
C HIS A 385 -5.84 -6.38 -12.64
N PRO A 386 -6.14 -7.08 -13.75
CA PRO A 386 -6.60 -6.45 -14.98
C PRO A 386 -8.02 -5.81 -14.78
N PRO A 387 -8.43 -4.78 -15.56
CA PRO A 387 -7.83 -4.33 -16.82
C PRO A 387 -6.70 -3.30 -16.67
N VAL A 388 -6.63 -2.52 -15.60
CA VAL A 388 -5.63 -1.46 -15.48
C VAL A 388 -4.44 -1.91 -14.64
N GLY A 389 -4.59 -2.15 -13.35
CA GLY A 389 -3.53 -2.59 -12.44
C GLY A 389 -2.20 -1.83 -12.56
N LEU A 390 -1.97 -0.81 -11.73
CA LEU A 390 -0.82 0.09 -11.87
C LEU A 390 0.53 -0.66 -11.94
N ASN A 391 0.69 -1.74 -11.17
CA ASN A 391 1.91 -2.55 -11.22
C ASN A 391 2.08 -3.28 -12.55
N LEU A 392 0.97 -3.66 -13.22
CA LEU A 392 1.02 -4.27 -14.54
C LEU A 392 1.57 -3.27 -15.57
N TYR A 393 1.15 -2.00 -15.52
CA TYR A 393 1.69 -0.96 -16.40
C TYR A 393 3.18 -0.73 -16.16
N VAL A 394 3.58 -0.58 -14.91
CA VAL A 394 4.97 -0.38 -14.53
C VAL A 394 5.84 -1.57 -14.98
N ALA A 395 5.41 -2.78 -14.67
CA ALA A 395 6.14 -3.99 -15.05
C ALA A 395 6.14 -4.23 -16.59
N SER A 396 5.06 -3.85 -17.28
CA SER A 396 4.98 -3.87 -18.76
C SER A 396 6.05 -2.96 -19.37
N GLY A 397 6.22 -1.75 -18.85
CA GLY A 397 7.26 -0.81 -19.29
C GLY A 397 8.68 -1.38 -19.10
N ILE A 398 8.96 -1.94 -17.92
CA ILE A 398 10.27 -2.55 -17.61
C ILE A 398 10.50 -3.79 -18.48
N ALA A 399 9.50 -4.65 -18.58
CA ALA A 399 9.57 -5.89 -19.35
C ALA A 399 9.50 -5.66 -20.88
N ARG A 400 9.06 -4.49 -21.33
CA ARG A 400 8.71 -4.24 -22.74
C ARG A 400 7.83 -5.38 -23.29
N MET A 401 6.75 -5.66 -22.58
CA MET A 401 5.73 -6.67 -22.91
C MET A 401 4.35 -6.01 -22.97
N GLY A 402 3.49 -6.49 -23.83
CA GLY A 402 2.09 -6.02 -23.85
C GLY A 402 1.37 -6.35 -22.54
N ILE A 403 0.42 -5.49 -22.14
CA ILE A 403 -0.32 -5.65 -20.87
C ILE A 403 -1.08 -6.98 -20.84
N THR A 404 -1.72 -7.37 -21.93
CA THR A 404 -2.45 -8.66 -22.03
C THR A 404 -1.52 -9.84 -21.80
N GLU A 405 -0.32 -9.81 -22.38
CA GLU A 405 0.68 -10.87 -22.21
C GLU A 405 1.16 -10.93 -20.76
N LEU A 406 1.39 -9.77 -20.16
CA LEU A 406 1.81 -9.66 -18.75
C LEU A 406 0.70 -10.13 -17.81
N THR A 407 -0.55 -9.77 -18.06
CA THR A 407 -1.70 -10.24 -17.28
C THR A 407 -1.78 -11.77 -17.25
N ILE A 408 -1.61 -12.42 -18.40
CA ILE A 408 -1.57 -13.89 -18.48
C ILE A 408 -0.35 -14.42 -17.69
N ALA A 409 0.77 -13.73 -17.76
CA ALA A 409 1.99 -14.12 -17.05
C ALA A 409 1.85 -14.01 -15.53
N THR A 410 1.14 -13.01 -15.01
CA THR A 410 0.94 -12.75 -13.57
C THR A 410 -0.12 -13.66 -12.93
N TRP A 411 -0.99 -14.29 -13.72
CA TRP A 411 -2.15 -15.04 -13.23
C TRP A 411 -1.87 -16.02 -12.08
N PRO A 412 -0.78 -16.83 -12.08
CA PRO A 412 -0.53 -17.77 -10.99
C PRO A 412 -0.27 -17.12 -9.63
N TRP A 413 0.42 -15.98 -9.63
CA TRP A 413 0.67 -15.21 -8.40
C TRP A 413 -0.55 -14.40 -8.00
N LEU A 414 -1.34 -13.92 -8.96
CA LEU A 414 -2.61 -13.23 -8.70
C LEU A 414 -3.59 -14.17 -7.99
N VAL A 415 -3.70 -15.44 -8.41
CA VAL A 415 -4.49 -16.44 -7.70
C VAL A 415 -3.98 -16.63 -6.27
N THR A 416 -2.67 -16.65 -6.06
CA THR A 416 -2.09 -16.72 -4.71
C THR A 416 -2.50 -15.51 -3.86
N MET A 417 -2.48 -14.30 -4.43
CA MET A 417 -2.91 -13.08 -3.75
C MET A 417 -4.40 -13.09 -3.43
N LEU A 418 -5.25 -13.60 -4.33
CA LEU A 418 -6.69 -13.75 -4.08
C LEU A 418 -6.98 -14.77 -2.97
N VAL A 419 -6.26 -15.89 -2.94
CA VAL A 419 -6.36 -16.85 -1.82
C VAL A 419 -5.93 -16.20 -0.52
N PHE A 420 -4.84 -15.44 -0.53
CA PHE A 420 -4.38 -14.70 0.64
C PHE A 420 -5.40 -13.66 1.10
N LEU A 421 -6.03 -12.92 0.18
CA LEU A 421 -7.11 -11.99 0.49
C LEU A 421 -8.26 -12.71 1.22
N GLY A 422 -8.67 -13.88 0.72
CA GLY A 422 -9.68 -14.72 1.39
C GLY A 422 -9.25 -15.14 2.80
N MET A 423 -7.98 -15.53 2.98
CA MET A 423 -7.45 -15.88 4.31
C MET A 423 -7.48 -14.68 5.26
N VAL A 424 -6.99 -13.52 4.85
CA VAL A 424 -7.00 -12.31 5.69
C VAL A 424 -8.43 -11.89 6.00
N THR A 425 -9.35 -11.98 5.06
CA THR A 425 -10.76 -11.58 5.25
C THR A 425 -11.44 -12.34 6.39
N TYR A 426 -11.24 -13.67 6.44
CA TYR A 426 -11.99 -14.55 7.34
C TYR A 426 -11.18 -15.09 8.53
N ILE A 427 -9.88 -14.74 8.60
CA ILE A 427 -9.00 -15.11 9.73
C ILE A 427 -8.43 -13.82 10.35
N PRO A 428 -9.19 -13.12 11.23
CA PRO A 428 -8.75 -11.85 11.81
C PRO A 428 -7.41 -11.94 12.56
N GLU A 429 -7.07 -13.11 13.08
CA GLU A 429 -5.81 -13.33 13.80
C GLU A 429 -4.58 -13.05 12.94
N ILE A 430 -4.66 -13.19 11.61
CA ILE A 430 -3.55 -12.86 10.70
C ILE A 430 -3.16 -11.38 10.85
N SER A 431 -4.12 -10.50 11.05
CA SER A 431 -3.89 -9.05 11.22
C SER A 431 -3.82 -8.61 12.68
N LEU A 432 -4.47 -9.32 13.60
CA LEU A 432 -4.62 -8.88 15.00
C LEU A 432 -3.64 -9.54 15.97
N TRP A 433 -3.01 -10.64 15.58
CA TRP A 433 -2.11 -11.41 16.45
C TRP A 433 -0.94 -10.57 16.98
N LEU A 434 -0.21 -9.89 16.10
CA LEU A 434 0.94 -9.10 16.51
C LEU A 434 0.57 -7.85 17.32
N PRO A 435 -0.41 -7.00 16.91
CA PRO A 435 -0.88 -5.89 17.76
C PRO A 435 -1.35 -6.34 19.14
N ARG A 436 -2.05 -7.47 19.26
CA ARG A 436 -2.47 -8.04 20.53
C ARG A 436 -1.29 -8.48 21.38
N LEU A 437 -0.31 -9.16 20.79
CA LEU A 437 0.90 -9.61 21.50
C LEU A 437 1.70 -8.43 22.06
N LEU A 438 1.68 -7.29 21.36
CA LEU A 438 2.38 -6.06 21.74
C LEU A 438 1.57 -5.16 22.68
N GLY A 439 0.36 -5.57 23.09
CA GLY A 439 -0.51 -4.78 23.98
C GLY A 439 -1.04 -3.47 23.36
N MET A 440 -1.14 -3.41 22.03
CA MET A 440 -1.59 -2.21 21.29
C MET A 440 -3.12 -2.22 20.99
N MET A 441 -3.87 -3.16 21.56
CA MET A 441 -5.32 -3.31 21.37
C MET A 441 -6.09 -3.00 22.65
#